data_03a6d9ab1ea552b97780adbcd664ef51
#
_entry.id   03a6d9ab1ea552b97780adbcd664ef51
#
_cell.length_a   1.000
_cell.length_b   1.000
_cell.length_c   1.000
_cell.angle_alpha   90.00
_cell.angle_beta   90.00
_cell.angle_gamma   90.00
#
_symmetry.space_group_name_H-M   'P 1'
#
loop_
_entity.id
_entity.type
_entity.pdbx_description
1 polymer ?
#
loop_
_entity_poly.entity_id
_entity_poly.type
_entity_poly.pdbx_seq_one_letter_code
_entity_poly.pdbx_strand_id
1 'polypeptide(L)'
;MDSQTLPDEPSAAEPRGAVAIIINRRGQLLLHLRDDLGHIAWPDHWSLLGGGCDPGETPAEAIVRELQEEAGLTAEHGLVELFEIKDSHGSGQIITFYIGSWDGDESALPLAEGVKLQFFDPEHLTVLDIPPFILDGIHRFLAARPA
;
A
#
# COMPACT_ATOMS: atom_id res chain seq x y z
N MET A 1 -21.89 12.69 31.47
CA MET A 1 -21.42 12.32 31.08
C MET A 1 -20.86 11.98 30.47
N ASP A 2 -20.83 12.03 30.40
CA ASP A 2 -20.25 11.61 29.73
C ASP A 2 -19.78 11.19 29.06
N SER A 3 -19.88 11.51 29.06
CA SER A 3 -19.40 11.04 28.38
C SER A 3 -18.88 10.54 27.79
N GLN A 4 -19.04 10.85 27.86
CA GLN A 4 -18.55 10.30 27.38
C GLN A 4 -18.12 9.78 26.61
N THR A 5 -18.33 10.10 26.63
CA THR A 5 -17.93 9.60 25.97
C THR A 5 -17.41 9.03 25.45
N LEU A 6 -17.61 9.29 25.40
CA LEU A 6 -17.11 8.73 24.94
C LEU A 6 -16.37 8.26 24.29
N PRO A 7 -15.99 8.31 24.37
CA PRO A 7 -14.98 8.07 23.82
C PRO A 7 -14.49 7.21 23.19
N ASP A 8 -14.49 6.82 23.05
CA ASP A 8 -13.92 6.08 22.33
C ASP A 8 -14.07 6.00 21.11
N GLU A 9 -14.61 6.41 20.87
CA GLU A 9 -14.57 6.53 19.56
C GLU A 9 -13.28 6.88 19.09
N PRO A 10 -12.30 6.45 19.65
CA PRO A 10 -10.97 6.64 19.15
C PRO A 10 -10.83 6.22 17.74
N SER A 11 -11.51 5.16 17.40
CA SER A 11 -11.42 4.70 16.04
C SER A 11 -11.97 5.71 15.07
N ALA A 12 -12.87 6.52 15.53
CA ALA A 12 -13.43 7.53 14.67
C ALA A 12 -12.43 8.60 14.35
N ALA A 13 -11.41 8.70 15.15
CA ALA A 13 -10.49 9.81 15.02
C ALA A 13 -9.42 9.59 13.98
N GLU A 14 -9.01 8.34 13.71
CA GLU A 14 -7.85 8.10 12.87
C GLU A 14 -8.20 7.18 11.71
N PRO A 15 -8.39 7.75 10.52
CA PRO A 15 -8.61 6.91 9.35
C PRO A 15 -7.39 6.08 9.07
N ARG A 16 -7.60 4.83 8.65
CA ARG A 16 -6.53 3.88 8.44
C ARG A 16 -6.60 3.26 7.07
N GLY A 17 -5.45 2.81 6.59
CA GLY A 17 -5.34 2.09 5.35
C GLY A 17 -4.19 1.10 5.42
N ALA A 18 -4.00 0.38 4.33
CA ALA A 18 -2.97 -0.63 4.25
C ALA A 18 -2.42 -0.70 2.84
N VAL A 19 -1.10 -0.92 2.72
CA VAL A 19 -0.44 -1.11 1.43
C VAL A 19 0.50 -2.32 1.54
N ALA A 20 0.84 -2.91 0.41
CA ALA A 20 1.72 -4.07 0.38
C ALA A 20 2.92 -3.84 -0.52
N ILE A 21 4.09 -4.15 0.00
CA ILE A 21 5.30 -4.28 -0.80
C ILE A 21 5.30 -5.71 -1.32
N ILE A 22 5.10 -5.87 -2.62
CA ILE A 22 5.10 -7.19 -3.26
C ILE A 22 6.40 -7.34 -4.00
N ILE A 23 7.16 -8.37 -3.63
CA ILE A 23 8.50 -8.58 -4.14
C ILE A 23 8.57 -9.91 -4.89
N ASN A 24 9.28 -9.94 -6.00
CA ASN A 24 9.48 -11.17 -6.76
C ASN A 24 10.86 -11.77 -6.43
N ARG A 25 11.16 -12.90 -7.07
CA ARG A 25 12.39 -13.66 -6.82
C ARG A 25 13.64 -12.87 -7.18
N ARG A 26 13.53 -11.89 -8.08
CA ARG A 26 14.66 -11.05 -8.49
C ARG A 26 14.86 -9.84 -7.60
N GLY A 27 14.05 -9.69 -6.56
CA GLY A 27 14.15 -8.55 -5.66
C GLY A 27 13.51 -7.28 -6.21
N GLN A 28 12.69 -7.40 -7.24
CA GLN A 28 11.96 -6.26 -7.80
C GLN A 28 10.68 -6.02 -7.02
N LEU A 29 10.25 -4.75 -6.97
CA LEU A 29 9.06 -4.35 -6.24
C LEU A 29 7.95 -4.01 -7.23
N LEU A 30 6.74 -4.48 -6.93
CA LEU A 30 5.57 -4.23 -7.76
C LEU A 30 4.98 -2.87 -7.41
N LEU A 31 4.92 -1.99 -8.39
CA LEU A 31 4.31 -0.67 -8.22
C LEU A 31 3.12 -0.53 -9.16
N HIS A 32 2.23 0.36 -8.75
CA HIS A 32 0.96 0.64 -9.39
C HIS A 32 0.93 2.11 -9.77
N LEU A 33 0.76 2.42 -11.05
CA LEU A 33 0.63 3.80 -11.49
C LEU A 33 -0.82 4.23 -11.30
N ARG A 34 -1.05 5.22 -10.44
CA ARG A 34 -2.38 5.69 -10.11
C ARG A 34 -2.93 6.54 -11.26
N ASP A 35 -4.25 6.56 -11.37
CA ASP A 35 -4.93 7.40 -12.37
C ASP A 35 -4.64 8.88 -12.13
N ASP A 36 -4.68 9.68 -13.21
CA ASP A 36 -4.55 11.13 -13.11
C ASP A 36 -5.93 11.74 -12.92
N LEU A 37 -6.53 11.49 -11.74
CA LEU A 37 -7.85 11.98 -11.40
C LEU A 37 -7.73 12.93 -10.22
N GLY A 38 -8.26 14.13 -10.36
CA GLY A 38 -8.07 15.17 -9.37
C GLY A 38 -8.70 14.89 -8.01
N HIS A 39 -9.60 13.92 -7.92
CA HIS A 39 -10.30 13.64 -6.66
C HIS A 39 -9.65 12.52 -5.84
N ILE A 40 -8.61 11.89 -6.35
CA ILE A 40 -7.94 10.81 -5.60
C ILE A 40 -6.65 11.35 -4.99
N ALA A 41 -6.16 10.66 -3.95
CA ALA A 41 -4.88 11.00 -3.34
C ALA A 41 -3.75 10.61 -4.29
N TRP A 42 -2.76 11.49 -4.40
CA TRP A 42 -1.55 11.24 -5.18
C TRP A 42 -1.84 10.79 -6.61
N PRO A 43 -2.58 11.59 -7.40
CA PRO A 43 -2.86 11.21 -8.80
C PRO A 43 -1.58 11.19 -9.62
N ASP A 44 -1.54 10.28 -10.59
CA ASP A 44 -0.42 10.18 -11.53
C ASP A 44 0.92 9.87 -10.85
N HIS A 45 0.88 9.23 -9.68
CA HIS A 45 2.10 8.77 -8.99
C HIS A 45 2.14 7.26 -8.99
N TRP A 46 3.36 6.72 -8.94
CA TRP A 46 3.56 5.30 -8.70
C TRP A 46 3.45 5.04 -7.19
N SER A 47 2.76 3.97 -6.83
CA SER A 47 2.53 3.66 -5.43
C SER A 47 2.46 2.15 -5.24
N LEU A 48 2.26 1.72 -3.99
CA LEU A 48 2.01 0.32 -3.69
C LEU A 48 0.51 0.04 -3.80
N LEU A 49 0.16 -1.21 -4.09
CA LEU A 49 -1.23 -1.63 -4.06
C LEU A 49 -1.76 -1.54 -2.63
N GLY A 50 -3.00 -1.14 -2.49
CA GLY A 50 -3.65 -1.03 -1.19
C GLY A 50 -4.71 0.03 -1.20
N GLY A 51 -5.23 0.36 -0.03
CA GLY A 51 -6.26 1.37 0.10
C GLY A 51 -6.74 1.51 1.53
N GLY A 52 -7.84 2.24 1.71
CA GLY A 52 -8.40 2.49 3.02
C GLY A 52 -9.12 1.28 3.59
N CYS A 53 -9.17 1.20 4.92
CA CYS A 53 -9.94 0.18 5.60
C CYS A 53 -11.43 0.53 5.53
N ASP A 54 -12.25 -0.48 5.29
CA ASP A 54 -13.69 -0.33 5.42
C ASP A 54 -14.07 -0.26 6.91
N PRO A 55 -15.25 0.27 7.24
CA PRO A 55 -15.68 0.29 8.65
C PRO A 55 -15.61 -1.09 9.28
N GLY A 56 -14.95 -1.18 10.43
CA GLY A 56 -14.80 -2.44 11.15
C GLY A 56 -13.71 -3.34 10.62
N GLU A 57 -13.04 -2.96 9.56
CA GLU A 57 -12.01 -3.79 8.92
C GLU A 57 -10.64 -3.48 9.55
N THR A 58 -9.86 -4.52 9.82
CA THR A 58 -8.47 -4.32 10.24
C THR A 58 -7.59 -4.05 9.03
N PRO A 59 -6.41 -3.43 9.21
CA PRO A 59 -5.48 -3.28 8.09
C PRO A 59 -5.11 -4.60 7.42
N ALA A 60 -4.96 -5.67 8.20
CA ALA A 60 -4.64 -6.98 7.64
C ALA A 60 -5.74 -7.49 6.73
N GLU A 61 -7.00 -7.26 7.12
CA GLU A 61 -8.13 -7.64 6.27
C GLU A 61 -8.21 -6.76 5.04
N ALA A 62 -7.96 -5.47 5.23
CA ALA A 62 -8.03 -4.50 4.13
C ALA A 62 -7.03 -4.81 3.03
N ILE A 63 -5.80 -5.17 3.39
CA ILE A 63 -4.78 -5.39 2.36
C ILE A 63 -5.09 -6.63 1.53
N VAL A 64 -5.61 -7.69 2.15
CA VAL A 64 -6.00 -8.88 1.41
C VAL A 64 -7.12 -8.54 0.42
N ARG A 65 -8.12 -7.81 0.88
CA ARG A 65 -9.24 -7.40 0.04
C ARG A 65 -8.79 -6.49 -1.10
N GLU A 66 -7.95 -5.50 -0.79
CA GLU A 66 -7.50 -4.54 -1.80
C GLU A 66 -6.67 -5.20 -2.89
N LEU A 67 -5.79 -6.13 -2.54
CA LEU A 67 -5.00 -6.85 -3.54
C LEU A 67 -5.90 -7.63 -4.49
N GLN A 68 -6.96 -8.25 -3.97
CA GLN A 68 -7.91 -8.97 -4.78
C GLN A 68 -8.73 -8.03 -5.67
N GLU A 69 -9.22 -6.93 -5.08
CA GLU A 69 -10.07 -6.01 -5.83
C GLU A 69 -9.30 -5.26 -6.91
N GLU A 70 -8.09 -4.82 -6.60
CA GLU A 70 -7.34 -3.99 -7.53
C GLU A 70 -6.64 -4.79 -8.61
N ALA A 71 -6.13 -5.97 -8.29
CA ALA A 71 -5.28 -6.70 -9.21
C ALA A 71 -5.52 -8.21 -9.25
N GLY A 72 -6.47 -8.72 -8.47
CA GLY A 72 -6.68 -10.16 -8.43
C GLY A 72 -5.48 -10.92 -7.90
N LEU A 73 -4.70 -10.30 -7.02
CA LEU A 73 -3.42 -10.84 -6.58
C LEU A 73 -3.54 -11.44 -5.18
N THR A 74 -2.97 -12.63 -4.99
CA THR A 74 -2.83 -13.25 -3.68
C THR A 74 -1.34 -13.51 -3.44
N ALA A 75 -0.82 -13.02 -2.31
CA ALA A 75 0.58 -13.23 -1.96
C ALA A 75 0.84 -14.72 -1.75
N GLU A 76 1.99 -15.21 -2.23
CA GLU A 76 2.28 -16.64 -2.29
C GLU A 76 2.39 -17.29 -0.92
N HIS A 77 2.92 -16.57 0.05
CA HIS A 77 3.14 -17.10 1.40
C HIS A 77 2.49 -16.22 2.46
N GLY A 78 1.42 -15.52 2.06
CA GLY A 78 0.74 -14.60 2.96
C GLY A 78 1.46 -13.28 3.06
N LEU A 79 0.97 -12.43 3.96
CA LEU A 79 1.48 -11.08 4.15
C LEU A 79 1.97 -10.95 5.59
N VAL A 80 3.09 -10.25 5.76
CA VAL A 80 3.66 -9.99 7.08
C VAL A 80 3.66 -8.49 7.32
N GLU A 81 3.13 -8.06 8.46
CA GLU A 81 3.09 -6.65 8.82
C GLU A 81 4.48 -6.13 9.12
N LEU A 82 4.78 -4.92 8.64
CA LEU A 82 6.08 -4.28 8.84
C LEU A 82 6.00 -3.11 9.82
N PHE A 83 5.28 -2.05 9.47
CA PHE A 83 5.24 -0.82 10.27
C PHE A 83 4.10 0.06 9.78
N GLU A 84 3.89 1.19 10.48
CA GLU A 84 2.88 2.19 10.10
C GLU A 84 3.55 3.51 9.77
N ILE A 85 3.04 4.21 8.76
CA ILE A 85 3.48 5.55 8.42
C ILE A 85 2.24 6.37 8.08
N LYS A 86 2.19 7.61 8.55
CA LYS A 86 1.07 8.50 8.25
C LYS A 86 1.31 9.19 6.91
N ASP A 87 0.27 9.23 6.07
CA ASP A 87 0.29 9.98 4.80
C ASP A 87 -0.07 11.44 5.11
N SER A 88 0.88 12.18 5.66
CA SER A 88 0.64 13.54 6.15
C SER A 88 0.37 14.55 5.03
N HIS A 89 0.82 14.25 3.82
CA HIS A 89 0.73 15.19 2.69
C HIS A 89 -0.34 14.78 1.67
N GLY A 90 -1.10 13.72 1.96
CA GLY A 90 -2.13 13.23 1.06
C GLY A 90 -3.42 12.94 1.80
N SER A 91 -3.73 11.66 2.01
CA SER A 91 -5.00 11.25 2.58
C SER A 91 -5.16 11.55 4.07
N GLY A 92 -4.05 11.74 4.78
CA GLY A 92 -4.06 11.89 6.24
C GLY A 92 -4.23 10.58 6.98
N GLN A 93 -4.31 9.46 6.27
CA GLN A 93 -4.51 8.15 6.88
C GLN A 93 -3.22 7.63 7.50
N ILE A 94 -3.38 6.80 8.53
CA ILE A 94 -2.27 6.00 9.05
C ILE A 94 -2.25 4.71 8.23
N ILE A 95 -1.14 4.47 7.55
CA ILE A 95 -1.01 3.37 6.60
C ILE A 95 -0.12 2.28 7.17
N THR A 96 -0.65 1.07 7.25
CA THR A 96 0.11 -0.10 7.66
C THR A 96 0.73 -0.74 6.44
N PHE A 97 2.03 -0.99 6.48
CA PHE A 97 2.79 -1.60 5.39
C PHE A 97 2.95 -3.09 5.63
N TYR A 98 2.77 -3.88 4.58
CA TYR A 98 2.93 -5.32 4.60
C TYR A 98 3.94 -5.73 3.54
N ILE A 99 4.59 -6.87 3.74
CA ILE A 99 5.47 -7.49 2.75
C ILE A 99 4.88 -8.83 2.33
N GLY A 100 4.86 -9.07 1.02
CA GLY A 100 4.44 -10.35 0.46
C GLY A 100 5.26 -10.68 -0.78
N SER A 101 5.17 -11.92 -1.23
CA SER A 101 5.88 -12.41 -2.40
C SER A 101 4.89 -12.79 -3.49
N TRP A 102 5.24 -12.49 -4.73
CA TRP A 102 4.49 -12.96 -5.88
C TRP A 102 5.41 -12.93 -7.08
N ASP A 103 5.42 -14.01 -7.83
CA ASP A 103 6.46 -14.25 -8.84
C ASP A 103 5.90 -14.42 -10.24
N GLY A 104 4.68 -13.99 -10.48
CA GLY A 104 4.05 -14.12 -11.78
C GLY A 104 4.37 -12.97 -12.71
N ASP A 105 3.65 -12.93 -13.83
CA ASP A 105 3.77 -11.89 -14.85
C ASP A 105 2.75 -10.80 -14.52
N GLU A 106 3.25 -9.63 -14.13
CA GLU A 106 2.36 -8.53 -13.72
C GLU A 106 1.46 -8.06 -14.86
N SER A 107 1.87 -8.25 -16.11
CA SER A 107 1.02 -7.83 -17.23
C SER A 107 -0.22 -8.71 -17.39
N ALA A 108 -0.23 -9.87 -16.74
CA ALA A 108 -1.37 -10.79 -16.79
C ALA A 108 -2.39 -10.51 -15.68
N LEU A 109 -2.08 -9.64 -14.73
CA LEU A 109 -3.00 -9.33 -13.65
C LEU A 109 -4.16 -8.45 -14.16
N PRO A 110 -5.41 -8.74 -13.74
CA PRO A 110 -6.55 -7.91 -14.14
C PRO A 110 -6.60 -6.64 -13.30
N LEU A 111 -6.07 -5.56 -13.83
CA LEU A 111 -6.01 -4.29 -13.12
C LEU A 111 -7.37 -3.60 -13.16
N ALA A 112 -7.98 -3.42 -12.00
CA ALA A 112 -9.31 -2.81 -11.89
C ALA A 112 -9.26 -1.30 -11.77
N GLU A 113 -8.20 -0.76 -11.17
CA GLU A 113 -8.03 0.68 -10.97
C GLU A 113 -6.61 1.06 -11.33
N GLY A 114 -6.44 2.32 -11.73
CA GLY A 114 -5.14 2.81 -12.09
C GLY A 114 -4.80 2.51 -13.54
N VAL A 115 -3.58 2.81 -13.92
CA VAL A 115 -3.16 2.76 -15.30
C VAL A 115 -2.33 1.54 -15.60
N LYS A 116 -1.46 1.11 -14.65
CA LYS A 116 -0.45 0.11 -14.96
C LYS A 116 0.12 -0.51 -13.70
N LEU A 117 0.49 -1.78 -13.80
CA LEU A 117 1.30 -2.48 -12.80
C LEU A 117 2.63 -2.83 -13.42
N GLN A 118 3.71 -2.67 -12.67
CA GLN A 118 5.04 -2.99 -13.19
C GLN A 118 6.00 -3.28 -12.04
N PHE A 119 6.83 -4.31 -12.21
CA PHE A 119 7.95 -4.55 -11.30
C PHE A 119 9.11 -3.64 -11.64
N PHE A 120 9.76 -3.10 -10.61
CA PHE A 120 10.93 -2.23 -10.77
C PHE A 120 12.08 -2.73 -9.91
N ASP A 121 13.28 -2.61 -10.44
CA ASP A 121 14.48 -2.79 -9.61
C ASP A 121 14.56 -1.62 -8.62
N PRO A 122 15.03 -1.87 -7.38
CA PRO A 122 15.10 -0.80 -6.39
C PRO A 122 15.86 0.44 -6.85
N GLU A 123 16.90 0.27 -7.65
CA GLU A 123 17.68 1.42 -8.10
C GLU A 123 16.92 2.32 -9.08
N HIS A 124 15.84 1.83 -9.68
CA HIS A 124 15.07 2.64 -10.62
C HIS A 124 14.02 3.52 -9.92
N LEU A 125 13.83 3.36 -8.62
CA LEU A 125 12.79 4.10 -7.90
C LEU A 125 13.07 5.59 -7.85
N THR A 126 14.33 6.00 -7.97
CA THR A 126 14.72 7.41 -7.86
C THR A 126 14.22 8.26 -9.02
N VAL A 127 13.83 7.65 -10.15
CA VAL A 127 13.34 8.40 -11.31
C VAL A 127 11.83 8.40 -11.40
N LEU A 128 11.14 7.81 -10.43
CA LEU A 128 9.69 7.73 -10.42
C LEU A 128 9.10 8.74 -9.46
N ASP A 129 7.90 9.24 -9.79
CA ASP A 129 7.14 10.06 -8.87
C ASP A 129 6.39 9.15 -7.91
N ILE A 130 6.86 9.09 -6.67
CA ILE A 130 6.32 8.23 -5.63
C ILE A 130 5.95 9.10 -4.43
N PRO A 131 4.77 8.91 -3.82
CA PRO A 131 4.42 9.70 -2.63
C PRO A 131 5.48 9.53 -1.54
N PRO A 132 5.80 10.62 -0.80
CA PRO A 132 6.87 10.56 0.20
C PRO A 132 6.71 9.45 1.23
N PHE A 133 5.49 9.20 1.71
CA PHE A 133 5.29 8.16 2.73
C PHE A 133 5.51 6.76 2.17
N ILE A 134 5.19 6.55 0.90
CA ILE A 134 5.43 5.26 0.23
C ILE A 134 6.93 5.05 0.03
N LEU A 135 7.62 6.08 -0.45
CA LEU A 135 9.06 5.99 -0.68
C LEU A 135 9.79 5.76 0.63
N ASP A 136 9.38 6.44 1.71
CA ASP A 136 9.94 6.24 3.04
C ASP A 136 9.77 4.80 3.49
N GLY A 137 8.58 4.23 3.30
CA GLY A 137 8.32 2.84 3.68
C GLY A 137 9.16 1.86 2.88
N ILE A 138 9.28 2.09 1.58
CA ILE A 138 10.11 1.23 0.74
C ILE A 138 11.58 1.29 1.18
N HIS A 139 12.09 2.49 1.46
CA HIS A 139 13.47 2.66 1.91
C HIS A 139 13.71 1.95 3.25
N ARG A 140 12.75 2.05 4.19
CA ARG A 140 12.87 1.36 5.48
C ARG A 140 12.92 -0.16 5.27
N PHE A 141 12.08 -0.67 4.39
CA PHE A 141 12.07 -2.10 4.10
C PHE A 141 13.40 -2.54 3.50
N LEU A 142 13.90 -1.81 2.50
CA LEU A 142 15.15 -2.19 1.83
C LEU A 142 16.34 -2.11 2.78
N ALA A 143 16.37 -1.11 3.66
CA ALA A 143 17.46 -0.94 4.63
C ALA A 143 17.47 -2.05 5.67
N ALA A 144 16.33 -2.64 5.99
CA ALA A 144 16.23 -3.69 7.01
C ALA A 144 16.49 -5.09 6.45
N ARG A 145 16.57 -5.24 5.13
CA ARG A 145 16.79 -6.56 4.54
C ARG A 145 18.24 -6.98 4.71
N PRO A 146 18.47 -8.28 4.97
CA PRO A 146 19.84 -8.80 4.96
C PRO A 146 20.44 -8.64 3.56
N ALA A 147 21.71 -8.39 3.50
CA ALA A 147 22.41 -8.21 2.23
C ALA A 147 22.48 -9.52 1.44
#